data_729280e233e0f7d3f141f5315f581b0a
#
_entry.id   729280e233e0f7d3f141f5315f581b0a
#
_cell.length_a   1.000
_cell.length_b   1.000
_cell.length_c   1.000
_cell.angle_alpha   90.00
_cell.angle_beta   90.00
_cell.angle_gamma   90.00
#
_symmetry.space_group_name_H-M   'P 1'
#
loop_
_entity.id
_entity.type
_entity.pdbx_description
1 polymer ?
#
loop_
_entity_poly.entity_id
_entity_poly.type
_entity_poly.pdbx_seq_one_letter_code
_entity_poly.pdbx_strand_id
1 'polypeptide(L)'
;MRILHLVLAPRLSGAEVLAKDLAIHQQRSGETVGIASLVPQHDDFASLRVELEANSVTCLFPTKLHGPLGKLWHLDRMVRRFRPDVVFAHATIPAFYARALPIAAPVVYVMHSAANDFERGLFRRVERMLSRRARAVIAVSPANVDDYVGAIGNHPLMMVIPNGVDMARFGDAAHVERGPRQTQPTIVQIGRYTTVKNQLQTVHAFHDVAKWIPAARLLLYGVVEDSAYYQAVTELVNRLGLADRVVVGGPRSDVSSLLFDANVYAMPSRSEGHSIAFLEALASGIPVVASAIRPFAFAADFASVQLIDTDDTQAYTQALVAALSQSRAQRPLAGLTLKDTADRYMAVAHRVIQAATT
;
A
#
# COMPACT_ATOMS: atom_id res chain seq x y z
N MET A 1 -5.36 17.55 -18.88
CA MET A 1 -4.58 16.34 -19.28
C MET A 1 -5.40 15.10 -19.02
N ARG A 2 -5.19 14.03 -19.79
CA ARG A 2 -5.89 12.74 -19.62
C ARG A 2 -4.92 11.73 -19.00
N ILE A 3 -5.14 11.32 -17.77
CA ILE A 3 -4.24 10.45 -16.99
C ILE A 3 -4.87 9.07 -16.84
N LEU A 4 -4.13 8.01 -17.15
CA LEU A 4 -4.56 6.64 -16.95
C LEU A 4 -3.69 5.96 -15.93
N HIS A 5 -4.27 5.55 -14.79
CA HIS A 5 -3.63 4.64 -13.84
C HIS A 5 -3.95 3.20 -14.24
N LEU A 6 -2.93 2.38 -14.40
CA LEU A 6 -3.06 0.96 -14.71
C LEU A 6 -2.62 0.12 -13.52
N VAL A 7 -3.51 -0.67 -12.96
CA VAL A 7 -3.26 -1.61 -11.86
C VAL A 7 -3.39 -3.07 -12.33
N LEU A 8 -2.90 -4.02 -11.54
CA LEU A 8 -3.06 -5.44 -11.88
C LEU A 8 -4.51 -5.87 -11.70
N ALA A 9 -5.03 -5.66 -10.49
CA ALA A 9 -6.37 -6.07 -10.07
C ALA A 9 -6.97 -5.00 -9.15
N PRO A 10 -8.21 -4.55 -9.38
CA PRO A 10 -8.91 -3.73 -8.41
C PRO A 10 -9.26 -4.56 -7.16
N ARG A 11 -8.50 -4.35 -6.08
CA ARG A 11 -8.66 -5.01 -4.77
C ARG A 11 -8.21 -4.07 -3.65
N LEU A 12 -8.58 -4.34 -2.39
CA LEU A 12 -8.16 -3.58 -1.23
C LEU A 12 -6.70 -3.86 -0.86
N SER A 13 -5.76 -3.34 -1.64
CA SER A 13 -4.34 -3.37 -1.32
C SER A 13 -3.69 -1.99 -1.45
N GLY A 14 -2.54 -1.78 -0.82
CA GLY A 14 -1.96 -0.45 -0.70
C GLY A 14 -1.70 0.26 -2.04
N ALA A 15 -1.22 -0.45 -3.06
CA ALA A 15 -0.94 0.13 -4.38
C ALA A 15 -2.23 0.59 -5.09
N GLU A 16 -3.29 -0.20 -5.01
CA GLU A 16 -4.59 0.10 -5.61
C GLU A 16 -5.33 1.22 -4.85
N VAL A 17 -5.22 1.25 -3.52
CA VAL A 17 -5.74 2.35 -2.69
C VAL A 17 -5.03 3.66 -3.05
N LEU A 18 -3.70 3.66 -3.15
CA LEU A 18 -2.96 4.84 -3.58
C LEU A 18 -3.35 5.29 -4.99
N ALA A 19 -3.45 4.35 -5.94
CA ALA A 19 -3.86 4.68 -7.32
C ALA A 19 -5.26 5.30 -7.35
N LYS A 20 -6.20 4.81 -6.52
CA LYS A 20 -7.53 5.39 -6.33
C LYS A 20 -7.46 6.80 -5.75
N ASP A 21 -6.70 6.98 -4.66
CA ASP A 21 -6.59 8.28 -3.98
C ASP A 21 -5.93 9.33 -4.89
N LEU A 22 -4.88 8.95 -5.62
CA LEU A 22 -4.26 9.81 -6.64
C LEU A 22 -5.25 10.18 -7.75
N ALA A 23 -6.01 9.20 -8.27
CA ALA A 23 -6.97 9.43 -9.34
C ALA A 23 -8.07 10.40 -8.92
N ILE A 24 -8.62 10.25 -7.71
CA ILE A 24 -9.63 11.17 -7.16
C ILE A 24 -9.04 12.57 -6.97
N HIS A 25 -7.84 12.67 -6.40
CA HIS A 25 -7.18 13.94 -6.18
C HIS A 25 -6.92 14.69 -7.50
N GLN A 26 -6.37 14.00 -8.50
CA GLN A 26 -6.10 14.57 -9.83
C GLN A 26 -7.38 14.97 -10.56
N GLN A 27 -8.45 14.15 -10.46
CA GLN A 27 -9.75 14.48 -11.04
C GLN A 27 -10.33 15.74 -10.41
N ARG A 28 -10.25 15.89 -9.08
CA ARG A 28 -10.67 17.10 -8.36
C ARG A 28 -9.82 18.32 -8.69
N SER A 29 -8.58 18.12 -9.10
CA SER A 29 -7.67 19.17 -9.57
C SER A 29 -7.90 19.59 -11.03
N GLY A 30 -8.93 19.06 -11.69
CA GLY A 30 -9.33 19.45 -13.06
C GLY A 30 -8.77 18.56 -14.17
N GLU A 31 -8.11 17.45 -13.84
CA GLU A 31 -7.64 16.49 -14.84
C GLU A 31 -8.77 15.52 -15.25
N THR A 32 -8.64 14.86 -16.39
CA THR A 32 -9.52 13.75 -16.78
C THR A 32 -8.83 12.45 -16.45
N VAL A 33 -9.35 11.70 -15.46
CA VAL A 33 -8.64 10.54 -14.93
C VAL A 33 -9.42 9.24 -15.14
N GLY A 34 -8.69 8.18 -15.50
CA GLY A 34 -9.20 6.82 -15.54
C GLY A 34 -8.33 5.86 -14.76
N ILE A 35 -8.97 4.81 -14.24
CA ILE A 35 -8.29 3.63 -13.69
C ILE A 35 -8.63 2.43 -14.55
N ALA A 36 -7.61 1.74 -15.04
CA ALA A 36 -7.72 0.50 -15.80
C ALA A 36 -7.07 -0.67 -15.04
N SER A 37 -7.50 -1.89 -15.34
CA SER A 37 -6.89 -3.10 -14.77
C SER A 37 -6.71 -4.22 -15.79
N LEU A 38 -5.80 -5.16 -15.49
CA LEU A 38 -5.54 -6.34 -16.34
C LEU A 38 -6.43 -7.53 -16.01
N VAL A 39 -7.04 -7.53 -14.81
CA VAL A 39 -7.96 -8.59 -14.38
C VAL A 39 -9.24 -7.96 -13.82
N PRO A 40 -10.33 -8.72 -13.72
CA PRO A 40 -11.59 -8.24 -13.15
C PRO A 40 -11.43 -7.70 -11.74
N GLN A 41 -12.38 -6.87 -11.37
CA GLN A 41 -12.50 -6.33 -10.02
C GLN A 41 -12.82 -7.45 -9.02
N HIS A 42 -12.21 -7.39 -7.84
CA HIS A 42 -12.57 -8.21 -6.68
C HIS A 42 -13.73 -7.57 -5.90
N ASP A 43 -14.48 -8.37 -5.17
CA ASP A 43 -15.65 -7.91 -4.40
C ASP A 43 -15.26 -6.89 -3.33
N ASP A 44 -14.07 -7.03 -2.73
CA ASP A 44 -13.53 -6.12 -1.71
C ASP A 44 -13.24 -4.69 -2.23
N PHE A 45 -13.19 -4.50 -3.56
CA PHE A 45 -13.00 -3.19 -4.17
C PHE A 45 -14.32 -2.47 -4.50
N ALA A 46 -15.46 -3.06 -4.26
CA ALA A 46 -16.75 -2.52 -4.68
C ALA A 46 -17.01 -1.12 -4.09
N SER A 47 -16.72 -0.89 -2.80
CA SER A 47 -16.86 0.40 -2.14
C SER A 47 -15.93 1.47 -2.74
N LEU A 48 -14.69 1.11 -3.06
CA LEU A 48 -13.73 2.02 -3.67
C LEU A 48 -14.12 2.39 -5.11
N ARG A 49 -14.75 1.47 -5.83
CA ARG A 49 -15.30 1.76 -7.16
C ARG A 49 -16.42 2.79 -7.09
N VAL A 50 -17.34 2.66 -6.14
CA VAL A 50 -18.42 3.65 -5.91
C VAL A 50 -17.82 5.02 -5.62
N GLU A 51 -16.77 5.08 -4.79
CA GLU A 51 -16.05 6.32 -4.49
C GLU A 51 -15.39 6.93 -5.75
N LEU A 52 -14.76 6.12 -6.60
CA LEU A 52 -14.17 6.55 -7.88
C LEU A 52 -15.24 7.14 -8.81
N GLU A 53 -16.34 6.42 -9.02
CA GLU A 53 -17.43 6.83 -9.91
C GLU A 53 -18.13 8.09 -9.39
N ALA A 54 -18.32 8.23 -8.07
CA ALA A 54 -18.86 9.44 -7.44
C ALA A 54 -17.97 10.68 -7.64
N ASN A 55 -16.64 10.47 -7.82
CA ASN A 55 -15.69 11.52 -8.15
C ASN A 55 -15.41 11.63 -9.67
N SER A 56 -16.28 11.06 -10.53
CA SER A 56 -16.17 11.12 -12.00
C SER A 56 -14.89 10.50 -12.58
N VAL A 57 -14.22 9.62 -11.85
CA VAL A 57 -13.09 8.84 -12.36
C VAL A 57 -13.62 7.70 -13.23
N THR A 58 -13.09 7.56 -14.43
CA THR A 58 -13.50 6.50 -15.37
C THR A 58 -12.92 5.15 -14.98
N CYS A 59 -13.77 4.18 -14.60
CA CYS A 59 -13.34 2.81 -14.30
C CYS A 59 -13.36 1.93 -15.56
N LEU A 60 -12.21 1.36 -15.91
CA LEU A 60 -11.98 0.54 -17.11
C LEU A 60 -11.50 -0.85 -16.70
N PHE A 61 -12.40 -1.65 -16.13
CA PHE A 61 -12.09 -3.00 -15.65
C PHE A 61 -12.67 -4.07 -16.57
N PRO A 62 -11.94 -5.16 -16.86
CA PRO A 62 -12.49 -6.29 -17.61
C PRO A 62 -13.56 -6.99 -16.79
N THR A 63 -14.57 -7.51 -17.47
CA THR A 63 -15.64 -8.32 -16.83
C THR A 63 -15.28 -9.80 -16.72
N LYS A 64 -14.25 -10.24 -17.44
CA LYS A 64 -13.81 -11.65 -17.51
C LYS A 64 -12.30 -11.72 -17.34
N LEU A 65 -11.83 -12.81 -16.77
CA LEU A 65 -10.41 -13.11 -16.73
C LEU A 65 -9.91 -13.49 -18.13
N HIS A 66 -8.86 -12.84 -18.57
CA HIS A 66 -8.23 -13.09 -19.86
C HIS A 66 -6.87 -13.74 -19.69
N GLY A 67 -6.50 -14.61 -20.63
CA GLY A 67 -5.12 -15.08 -20.78
C GLY A 67 -4.17 -13.93 -21.21
N PRO A 68 -2.85 -14.19 -21.31
CA PRO A 68 -1.86 -13.13 -21.57
C PRO A 68 -2.16 -12.27 -22.82
N LEU A 69 -2.49 -12.89 -23.96
CA LEU A 69 -2.81 -12.18 -25.19
C LEU A 69 -4.15 -11.42 -25.08
N GLY A 70 -5.14 -12.01 -24.41
CA GLY A 70 -6.40 -11.33 -24.14
C GLY A 70 -6.26 -10.09 -23.26
N LYS A 71 -5.35 -10.11 -22.27
CA LYS A 71 -5.01 -8.93 -21.45
C LYS A 71 -4.39 -7.83 -22.31
N LEU A 72 -3.48 -8.16 -23.23
CA LEU A 72 -2.92 -7.18 -24.16
C LEU A 72 -3.99 -6.55 -25.06
N TRP A 73 -4.85 -7.38 -25.64
CA TRP A 73 -5.95 -6.88 -26.50
C TRP A 73 -6.92 -5.99 -25.71
N HIS A 74 -7.27 -6.40 -24.49
CA HIS A 74 -8.16 -5.61 -23.62
C HIS A 74 -7.52 -4.28 -23.23
N LEU A 75 -6.24 -4.28 -22.86
CA LEU A 75 -5.51 -3.06 -22.53
C LEU A 75 -5.40 -2.12 -23.74
N ASP A 76 -5.07 -2.62 -24.92
CA ASP A 76 -5.03 -1.81 -26.16
C ASP A 76 -6.39 -1.13 -26.41
N ARG A 77 -7.48 -1.88 -26.29
CA ARG A 77 -8.84 -1.36 -26.43
C ARG A 77 -9.16 -0.26 -25.42
N MET A 78 -8.79 -0.45 -24.15
CA MET A 78 -8.99 0.55 -23.09
C MET A 78 -8.20 1.83 -23.38
N VAL A 79 -6.93 1.72 -23.73
CA VAL A 79 -6.06 2.85 -24.08
C VAL A 79 -6.59 3.61 -25.27
N ARG A 80 -6.98 2.92 -26.34
CA ARG A 80 -7.58 3.58 -27.54
C ARG A 80 -8.90 4.28 -27.23
N ARG A 81 -9.72 3.72 -26.35
CA ARG A 81 -10.99 4.34 -25.94
C ARG A 81 -10.76 5.55 -25.04
N PHE A 82 -9.89 5.44 -24.05
CA PHE A 82 -9.63 6.50 -23.10
C PHE A 82 -8.72 7.60 -23.68
N ARG A 83 -7.79 7.26 -24.59
CA ARG A 83 -6.81 8.18 -25.21
C ARG A 83 -6.03 8.98 -24.16
N PRO A 84 -5.24 8.32 -23.30
CA PRO A 84 -4.48 9.00 -22.28
C PRO A 84 -3.35 9.84 -22.89
N ASP A 85 -3.00 10.95 -22.22
CA ASP A 85 -1.77 11.71 -22.47
C ASP A 85 -0.59 11.10 -21.74
N VAL A 86 -0.83 10.36 -20.64
CA VAL A 86 0.17 9.64 -19.86
C VAL A 86 -0.44 8.39 -19.18
N VAL A 87 0.35 7.32 -19.06
CA VAL A 87 -0.03 6.09 -18.36
C VAL A 87 0.90 5.87 -17.17
N PHE A 88 0.35 5.84 -15.96
CA PHE A 88 1.06 5.37 -14.76
C PHE A 88 0.75 3.90 -14.54
N ALA A 89 1.72 3.03 -14.77
CA ALA A 89 1.58 1.59 -14.59
C ALA A 89 2.11 1.18 -13.20
N HIS A 90 1.17 0.87 -12.29
CA HIS A 90 1.44 0.51 -10.90
C HIS A 90 1.82 -0.96 -10.78
N ALA A 91 3.01 -1.23 -10.28
CA ALA A 91 3.66 -2.53 -10.14
C ALA A 91 4.20 -3.14 -11.46
N THR A 92 5.01 -4.19 -11.32
CA THR A 92 5.84 -4.77 -12.38
C THR A 92 5.02 -5.37 -13.53
N ILE A 93 3.98 -6.16 -13.21
CA ILE A 93 3.17 -6.82 -14.25
C ILE A 93 2.38 -5.81 -15.09
N PRO A 94 1.62 -4.84 -14.54
CA PRO A 94 0.99 -3.77 -15.33
C PRO A 94 1.97 -3.01 -16.21
N ALA A 95 3.18 -2.71 -15.68
CA ALA A 95 4.21 -2.02 -16.43
C ALA A 95 4.75 -2.86 -17.60
N PHE A 96 4.85 -4.19 -17.46
CA PHE A 96 5.20 -5.06 -18.57
C PHE A 96 4.16 -5.00 -19.68
N TYR A 97 2.88 -5.15 -19.35
CA TYR A 97 1.79 -5.12 -20.34
C TYR A 97 1.69 -3.76 -21.04
N ALA A 98 1.77 -2.65 -20.31
CA ALA A 98 1.73 -1.32 -20.90
C ALA A 98 2.88 -1.09 -21.88
N ARG A 99 4.11 -1.50 -21.52
CA ARG A 99 5.29 -1.33 -22.36
C ARG A 99 5.42 -2.35 -23.51
N ALA A 100 4.70 -3.48 -23.42
CA ALA A 100 4.64 -4.45 -24.52
C ALA A 100 3.79 -3.95 -25.70
N LEU A 101 2.85 -3.02 -25.46
CA LEU A 101 1.98 -2.43 -26.48
C LEU A 101 2.61 -1.17 -27.13
N PRO A 102 2.29 -0.89 -28.39
CA PRO A 102 2.67 0.36 -29.07
C PRO A 102 1.74 1.50 -28.63
N ILE A 103 1.73 1.84 -27.35
CA ILE A 103 0.96 2.95 -26.80
C ILE A 103 1.65 4.26 -27.18
N ALA A 104 0.91 5.22 -27.78
CA ALA A 104 1.45 6.52 -28.14
C ALA A 104 1.77 7.40 -26.91
N ALA A 105 0.99 7.26 -25.83
CA ALA A 105 1.22 7.98 -24.60
C ALA A 105 2.48 7.46 -23.87
N PRO A 106 3.27 8.35 -23.23
CA PRO A 106 4.39 7.95 -22.40
C PRO A 106 3.92 7.06 -21.23
N VAL A 107 4.64 5.96 -21.01
CA VAL A 107 4.41 5.03 -19.88
C VAL A 107 5.40 5.32 -18.78
N VAL A 108 4.90 5.59 -17.58
CA VAL A 108 5.65 5.73 -16.35
C VAL A 108 5.48 4.44 -15.54
N TYR A 109 6.58 3.77 -15.22
CA TYR A 109 6.55 2.59 -14.35
C TYR A 109 6.65 3.01 -12.89
N VAL A 110 5.71 2.57 -12.04
CA VAL A 110 5.67 2.84 -10.61
C VAL A 110 5.94 1.55 -9.84
N MET A 111 7.05 1.50 -9.10
CA MET A 111 7.45 0.35 -8.30
C MET A 111 6.86 0.45 -6.90
N HIS A 112 6.00 -0.51 -6.53
CA HIS A 112 5.39 -0.61 -5.20
C HIS A 112 5.88 -1.82 -4.39
N SER A 113 6.72 -2.67 -4.99
CA SER A 113 7.08 -3.96 -4.41
C SER A 113 7.83 -3.80 -3.09
N ALA A 114 7.43 -4.60 -2.09
CA ALA A 114 8.15 -4.75 -0.84
C ALA A 114 9.32 -5.75 -0.96
N ALA A 115 9.32 -6.55 -2.01
CA ALA A 115 10.38 -7.50 -2.35
C ALA A 115 10.97 -7.14 -3.72
N ASN A 116 12.20 -7.56 -3.95
CA ASN A 116 12.84 -7.37 -5.24
C ASN A 116 12.24 -8.32 -6.30
N ASP A 117 11.28 -7.82 -7.09
CA ASP A 117 10.62 -8.60 -8.16
C ASP A 117 11.64 -9.15 -9.18
N PHE A 118 12.81 -8.53 -9.30
CA PHE A 118 13.85 -8.88 -10.28
C PHE A 118 14.80 -9.99 -9.82
N GLU A 119 14.65 -10.51 -8.61
CA GLU A 119 15.23 -11.79 -8.22
C GLU A 119 14.69 -12.93 -9.09
N ARG A 120 13.45 -12.82 -9.56
CA ARG A 120 12.85 -13.73 -10.54
C ARG A 120 13.50 -13.53 -11.90
N GLY A 121 14.27 -14.51 -12.36
CA GLY A 121 15.04 -14.43 -13.60
C GLY A 121 14.21 -14.05 -14.83
N LEU A 122 12.95 -14.51 -14.92
CA LEU A 122 12.02 -14.14 -16.00
C LEU A 122 11.70 -12.64 -15.96
N PHE A 123 11.33 -12.11 -14.79
CA PHE A 123 10.98 -10.69 -14.64
C PHE A 123 12.17 -9.80 -14.96
N ARG A 124 13.36 -10.18 -14.51
CA ARG A 124 14.61 -9.49 -14.84
C ARG A 124 14.88 -9.44 -16.34
N ARG A 125 14.67 -10.56 -17.05
CA ARG A 125 14.85 -10.61 -18.51
C ARG A 125 13.84 -9.70 -19.23
N VAL A 126 12.57 -9.79 -18.85
CA VAL A 126 11.51 -8.96 -19.45
C VAL A 126 11.77 -7.48 -19.17
N GLU A 127 12.16 -7.11 -17.94
CA GLU A 127 12.47 -5.72 -17.61
C GLU A 127 13.65 -5.19 -18.42
N ARG A 128 14.74 -5.94 -18.57
CA ARG A 128 15.88 -5.54 -19.41
C ARG A 128 15.50 -5.27 -20.86
N MET A 129 14.53 -6.00 -21.39
CA MET A 129 14.00 -5.78 -22.74
C MET A 129 13.10 -4.52 -22.84
N LEU A 130 12.31 -4.27 -21.80
CA LEU A 130 11.28 -3.25 -21.81
C LEU A 130 11.68 -1.95 -21.09
N SER A 131 12.77 -1.93 -20.34
CA SER A 131 13.18 -0.80 -19.50
C SER A 131 13.23 0.53 -20.27
N ARG A 132 13.84 0.52 -21.47
CA ARG A 132 13.94 1.71 -22.31
C ARG A 132 12.62 2.21 -22.90
N ARG A 133 11.53 1.42 -22.82
CA ARG A 133 10.18 1.83 -23.22
C ARG A 133 9.43 2.54 -22.09
N ALA A 134 9.92 2.48 -20.86
CA ALA A 134 9.46 3.38 -19.81
C ALA A 134 10.03 4.78 -20.08
N ARG A 135 9.20 5.81 -20.05
CA ARG A 135 9.68 7.20 -20.13
C ARG A 135 10.22 7.70 -18.82
N ALA A 136 9.70 7.16 -17.71
CA ALA A 136 10.23 7.37 -16.36
C ALA A 136 9.96 6.14 -15.49
N VAL A 137 10.75 6.01 -14.42
CA VAL A 137 10.54 5.02 -13.36
C VAL A 137 10.39 5.77 -12.05
N ILE A 138 9.29 5.53 -11.33
CA ILE A 138 9.04 6.02 -9.98
C ILE A 138 9.28 4.87 -9.02
N ALA A 139 10.20 5.06 -8.08
CA ALA A 139 10.41 4.19 -6.93
C ALA A 139 9.72 4.81 -5.72
N VAL A 140 9.07 4.02 -4.86
CA VAL A 140 8.43 4.54 -3.65
C VAL A 140 9.40 4.69 -2.48
N SER A 141 10.62 4.13 -2.61
CA SER A 141 11.68 4.26 -1.61
C SER A 141 13.07 4.19 -2.25
N PRO A 142 14.13 4.67 -1.56
CA PRO A 142 15.51 4.47 -2.01
C PRO A 142 15.87 2.99 -2.16
N ALA A 143 15.34 2.09 -1.33
CA ALA A 143 15.58 0.65 -1.43
C ALA A 143 15.09 0.09 -2.78
N ASN A 144 13.94 0.55 -3.28
CA ASN A 144 13.46 0.13 -4.62
C ASN A 144 14.41 0.60 -5.74
N VAL A 145 15.05 1.77 -5.59
CA VAL A 145 16.08 2.23 -6.55
C VAL A 145 17.28 1.29 -6.52
N ASP A 146 17.79 0.99 -5.31
CA ASP A 146 18.94 0.09 -5.14
C ASP A 146 18.66 -1.28 -5.75
N ASP A 147 17.48 -1.86 -5.51
CA ASP A 147 17.05 -3.14 -6.06
C ASP A 147 16.99 -3.12 -7.60
N TYR A 148 16.39 -2.06 -8.16
CA TYR A 148 16.28 -1.92 -9.61
C TYR A 148 17.66 -1.75 -10.26
N VAL A 149 18.48 -0.84 -9.73
CA VAL A 149 19.81 -0.56 -10.28
C VAL A 149 20.71 -1.80 -10.20
N GLY A 150 20.67 -2.52 -9.09
CA GLY A 150 21.43 -3.77 -8.91
C GLY A 150 21.02 -4.87 -9.88
N ALA A 151 19.73 -5.01 -10.20
CA ALA A 151 19.22 -6.08 -11.05
C ALA A 151 19.19 -5.73 -12.54
N ILE A 152 18.90 -4.48 -12.88
CA ILE A 152 18.60 -4.01 -14.24
C ILE A 152 19.65 -3.02 -14.76
N GLY A 153 20.12 -2.12 -13.89
CA GLY A 153 20.97 -0.98 -14.23
C GLY A 153 20.24 0.35 -14.10
N ASN A 154 20.94 1.44 -14.38
CA ASN A 154 20.40 2.79 -14.29
C ASN A 154 19.33 3.06 -15.35
N HIS A 155 18.27 3.74 -14.96
CA HIS A 155 17.27 4.28 -15.89
C HIS A 155 17.48 5.81 -16.03
N PRO A 156 17.43 6.38 -17.28
CA PRO A 156 17.72 7.81 -17.51
C PRO A 156 16.85 8.78 -16.70
N LEU A 157 15.61 8.41 -16.44
CA LEU A 157 14.67 9.20 -15.63
C LEU A 157 14.07 8.29 -14.54
N MET A 158 14.81 8.17 -13.44
CA MET A 158 14.38 7.46 -12.24
C MET A 158 14.31 8.45 -11.07
N MET A 159 13.29 8.33 -10.25
CA MET A 159 13.12 9.19 -9.08
C MET A 159 12.42 8.47 -7.94
N VAL A 160 12.66 8.93 -6.72
CA VAL A 160 11.95 8.48 -5.53
C VAL A 160 10.77 9.42 -5.28
N ILE A 161 9.56 8.88 -5.31
CA ILE A 161 8.34 9.57 -4.89
C ILE A 161 7.67 8.69 -3.82
N PRO A 162 7.83 9.03 -2.53
CA PRO A 162 7.18 8.31 -1.45
C PRO A 162 5.67 8.29 -1.61
N ASN A 163 5.04 7.23 -1.15
CA ASN A 163 3.58 7.20 -1.03
C ASN A 163 3.13 8.25 -0.03
N GLY A 164 1.97 8.85 -0.28
CA GLY A 164 1.35 9.81 0.61
C GLY A 164 0.06 9.27 1.22
N VAL A 165 -0.31 9.85 2.35
CA VAL A 165 -1.57 9.58 3.04
C VAL A 165 -2.53 10.75 2.92
N ASP A 166 -3.82 10.47 2.74
CA ASP A 166 -4.87 11.49 2.76
C ASP A 166 -5.12 11.95 4.20
N MET A 167 -4.51 13.08 4.57
CA MET A 167 -4.63 13.67 5.90
C MET A 167 -6.06 14.02 6.29
N ALA A 168 -6.95 14.31 5.32
CA ALA A 168 -8.36 14.60 5.62
C ALA A 168 -9.10 13.42 6.25
N ARG A 169 -8.65 12.18 5.98
CA ARG A 169 -9.22 10.96 6.58
C ARG A 169 -8.76 10.72 8.01
N PHE A 170 -7.61 11.28 8.41
CA PHE A 170 -6.93 10.99 9.67
C PHE A 170 -6.60 12.24 10.50
N GLY A 171 -6.65 13.42 9.92
CA GLY A 171 -6.11 14.67 10.47
C GLY A 171 -7.08 15.45 11.37
N ASP A 172 -8.19 14.87 11.81
CA ASP A 172 -9.03 15.56 12.78
C ASP A 172 -8.34 15.56 14.17
N ALA A 173 -7.80 16.72 14.57
CA ALA A 173 -7.16 16.91 15.87
C ALA A 173 -8.07 16.46 17.04
N ALA A 174 -9.39 16.57 16.88
CA ALA A 174 -10.36 16.12 17.87
C ALA A 174 -10.30 14.59 18.11
N HIS A 175 -9.84 13.79 17.14
CA HIS A 175 -9.68 12.35 17.33
C HIS A 175 -8.41 12.00 18.11
N VAL A 176 -7.35 12.79 17.99
CA VAL A 176 -6.13 12.62 18.77
C VAL A 176 -6.38 12.90 20.25
N GLU A 177 -7.23 13.88 20.56
CA GLU A 177 -7.56 14.27 21.94
C GLU A 177 -8.55 13.32 22.62
N ARG A 178 -9.47 12.68 21.88
CA ARG A 178 -10.55 11.84 22.45
C ARG A 178 -10.07 10.46 22.92
N GLY A 179 -8.89 10.01 22.52
CA GLY A 179 -8.44 8.64 22.79
C GLY A 179 -9.26 7.57 22.05
N PRO A 180 -8.97 6.28 22.29
CA PRO A 180 -9.69 5.18 21.66
C PRO A 180 -11.14 5.09 22.19
N ARG A 181 -12.10 4.80 21.29
CA ARG A 181 -13.51 4.62 21.66
C ARG A 181 -13.77 3.31 22.37
N GLN A 182 -12.89 2.32 22.21
CA GLN A 182 -13.05 1.02 22.86
C GLN A 182 -12.57 1.07 24.30
N THR A 183 -13.35 0.48 25.17
CA THR A 183 -13.02 0.35 26.61
C THR A 183 -11.98 -0.73 26.87
N GLN A 184 -11.77 -1.65 25.93
CA GLN A 184 -10.78 -2.73 26.03
C GLN A 184 -9.49 -2.35 25.29
N PRO A 185 -8.31 -2.54 25.89
CA PRO A 185 -7.02 -2.31 25.24
C PRO A 185 -6.93 -3.11 23.93
N THR A 186 -6.85 -2.44 22.80
CA THR A 186 -6.94 -3.08 21.48
C THR A 186 -5.70 -2.81 20.65
N ILE A 187 -5.06 -3.89 20.18
CA ILE A 187 -3.98 -3.86 19.20
C ILE A 187 -4.57 -4.18 17.83
N VAL A 188 -4.20 -3.43 16.81
CA VAL A 188 -4.63 -3.67 15.43
C VAL A 188 -3.42 -3.85 14.51
N GLN A 189 -3.49 -4.84 13.61
CA GLN A 189 -2.58 -5.01 12.49
C GLN A 189 -3.38 -5.07 11.20
N ILE A 190 -3.04 -4.23 10.22
CA ILE A 190 -3.69 -4.18 8.92
C ILE A 190 -2.66 -4.49 7.84
N GLY A 191 -2.91 -5.54 7.05
CA GLY A 191 -2.02 -5.95 5.98
C GLY A 191 -2.41 -7.29 5.39
N ARG A 192 -2.03 -7.53 4.13
CA ARG A 192 -2.28 -8.82 3.44
C ARG A 192 -1.74 -9.98 4.26
N TYR A 193 -2.48 -11.09 4.31
CA TYR A 193 -1.97 -12.30 4.96
C TYR A 193 -0.86 -12.93 4.11
N THR A 194 0.37 -12.69 4.50
CA THR A 194 1.61 -13.18 3.87
C THR A 194 2.71 -13.30 4.92
N THR A 195 3.69 -14.13 4.66
CA THR A 195 4.89 -14.26 5.51
C THR A 195 5.64 -12.95 5.69
N VAL A 196 5.56 -12.04 4.72
CA VAL A 196 6.19 -10.71 4.76
C VAL A 196 5.55 -9.82 5.83
N LYS A 197 4.21 -9.87 6.01
CA LYS A 197 3.47 -9.07 7.01
C LYS A 197 3.51 -9.67 8.41
N ASN A 198 3.94 -10.91 8.55
CA ASN A 198 4.33 -11.58 9.79
C ASN A 198 3.26 -11.57 10.91
N GLN A 199 1.98 -11.78 10.56
CA GLN A 199 0.88 -11.85 11.55
C GLN A 199 1.08 -12.95 12.59
N LEU A 200 1.74 -14.06 12.24
CA LEU A 200 2.07 -15.12 13.19
C LEU A 200 2.87 -14.57 14.37
N GLN A 201 3.84 -13.70 14.12
CA GLN A 201 4.65 -13.07 15.17
C GLN A 201 3.82 -12.17 16.08
N THR A 202 2.86 -11.42 15.53
CA THR A 202 1.93 -10.62 16.34
C THR A 202 1.06 -11.51 17.23
N VAL A 203 0.59 -12.66 16.72
CA VAL A 203 -0.18 -13.61 17.55
C VAL A 203 0.66 -14.20 18.66
N HIS A 204 1.93 -14.57 18.40
CA HIS A 204 2.84 -15.05 19.45
C HIS A 204 3.08 -13.98 20.51
N ALA A 205 3.42 -12.75 20.13
CA ALA A 205 3.63 -11.65 21.07
C ALA A 205 2.33 -11.35 21.86
N PHE A 206 1.18 -11.35 21.17
CA PHE A 206 -0.11 -11.10 21.81
C PHE A 206 -0.50 -12.17 22.82
N HIS A 207 -0.12 -13.44 22.63
CA HIS A 207 -0.33 -14.48 23.62
C HIS A 207 0.31 -14.12 24.98
N ASP A 208 1.49 -13.49 24.97
CA ASP A 208 2.14 -13.03 26.19
C ASP A 208 1.57 -11.70 26.70
N VAL A 209 1.20 -10.75 25.81
CA VAL A 209 0.44 -9.54 26.17
C VAL A 209 -0.84 -9.91 26.93
N ALA A 210 -1.56 -10.93 26.46
CA ALA A 210 -2.82 -11.37 27.06
C ALA A 210 -2.69 -11.97 28.46
N LYS A 211 -1.50 -12.43 28.86
CA LYS A 211 -1.20 -12.86 30.25
C LYS A 211 -1.06 -11.65 31.18
N TRP A 212 -0.46 -10.55 30.67
CA TRP A 212 -0.24 -9.33 31.46
C TRP A 212 -1.46 -8.41 31.47
N ILE A 213 -2.21 -8.38 30.35
CA ILE A 213 -3.41 -7.55 30.20
C ILE A 213 -4.55 -8.46 29.72
N PRO A 214 -5.27 -9.15 30.64
CA PRO A 214 -6.31 -10.11 30.28
C PRO A 214 -7.47 -9.54 29.46
N ALA A 215 -7.73 -8.24 29.58
CA ALA A 215 -8.76 -7.53 28.81
C ALA A 215 -8.32 -7.15 27.38
N ALA A 216 -7.04 -7.35 27.02
CA ALA A 216 -6.53 -6.96 25.71
C ALA A 216 -7.16 -7.77 24.57
N ARG A 217 -7.31 -7.11 23.42
CA ARG A 217 -7.77 -7.71 22.16
C ARG A 217 -6.77 -7.46 21.05
N LEU A 218 -6.75 -8.37 20.06
CA LEU A 218 -5.98 -8.24 18.84
C LEU A 218 -6.91 -8.33 17.62
N LEU A 219 -6.80 -7.36 16.73
CA LEU A 219 -7.55 -7.30 15.48
C LEU A 219 -6.57 -7.42 14.30
N LEU A 220 -6.68 -8.50 13.54
CA LEU A 220 -5.91 -8.74 12.32
C LEU A 220 -6.85 -8.60 11.12
N TYR A 221 -6.56 -7.67 10.22
CA TYR A 221 -7.38 -7.44 9.03
C TYR A 221 -6.53 -7.34 7.77
N GLY A 222 -7.01 -7.94 6.69
CA GLY A 222 -6.34 -7.82 5.39
C GLY A 222 -6.85 -8.78 4.32
N VAL A 223 -6.37 -8.57 3.11
CA VAL A 223 -6.64 -9.47 1.99
C VAL A 223 -5.93 -10.81 2.21
N VAL A 224 -6.62 -11.91 1.98
CA VAL A 224 -6.04 -13.25 1.98
C VAL A 224 -5.31 -13.44 0.64
N GLU A 225 -3.99 -13.22 0.64
CA GLU A 225 -3.15 -13.43 -0.55
C GLU A 225 -2.55 -14.85 -0.54
N ASP A 226 -2.17 -15.33 0.62
CA ASP A 226 -1.71 -16.70 0.85
C ASP A 226 -2.69 -17.42 1.79
N SER A 227 -3.50 -18.31 1.22
CA SER A 227 -4.52 -19.05 1.97
C SER A 227 -3.92 -20.01 3.01
N ALA A 228 -2.76 -20.60 2.72
CA ALA A 228 -2.09 -21.48 3.67
C ALA A 228 -1.56 -20.69 4.87
N TYR A 229 -1.00 -19.51 4.63
CA TYR A 229 -0.56 -18.61 5.69
C TYR A 229 -1.73 -18.09 6.54
N TYR A 230 -2.86 -17.72 5.92
CA TYR A 230 -4.08 -17.33 6.63
C TYR A 230 -4.60 -18.45 7.54
N GLN A 231 -4.63 -19.69 7.04
CA GLN A 231 -5.01 -20.87 7.82
C GLN A 231 -4.05 -21.07 8.99
N ALA A 232 -2.73 -20.96 8.77
CA ALA A 232 -1.72 -21.09 9.84
C ALA A 232 -1.91 -20.04 10.95
N VAL A 233 -2.27 -18.77 10.60
CA VAL A 233 -2.60 -17.74 11.59
C VAL A 233 -3.83 -18.12 12.40
N THR A 234 -4.90 -18.59 11.74
CA THR A 234 -6.15 -19.00 12.40
C THR A 234 -5.93 -20.21 13.32
N GLU A 235 -5.18 -21.21 12.87
CA GLU A 235 -4.83 -22.40 13.66
C GLU A 235 -3.96 -22.04 14.87
N LEU A 236 -3.03 -21.09 14.73
CA LEU A 236 -2.21 -20.61 15.84
C LEU A 236 -3.08 -19.94 16.91
N VAL A 237 -4.02 -19.07 16.51
CA VAL A 237 -4.98 -18.43 17.44
C VAL A 237 -5.76 -19.46 18.24
N ASN A 238 -6.28 -20.50 17.56
CA ASN A 238 -7.04 -21.56 18.21
C ASN A 238 -6.16 -22.41 19.14
N ARG A 239 -4.96 -22.80 18.71
CA ARG A 239 -4.02 -23.61 19.49
C ARG A 239 -3.56 -22.90 20.76
N LEU A 240 -3.44 -21.56 20.73
CA LEU A 240 -3.06 -20.76 21.90
C LEU A 240 -4.27 -20.36 22.78
N GLY A 241 -5.48 -20.81 22.46
CA GLY A 241 -6.70 -20.49 23.24
C GLY A 241 -7.09 -19.01 23.17
N LEU A 242 -6.82 -18.34 22.06
CA LEU A 242 -7.04 -16.89 21.92
C LEU A 242 -8.29 -16.53 21.10
N ALA A 243 -9.14 -17.50 20.74
CA ALA A 243 -10.28 -17.30 19.84
C ALA A 243 -11.25 -16.19 20.31
N ASP A 244 -11.41 -16.00 21.62
CA ASP A 244 -12.31 -14.98 22.20
C ASP A 244 -11.69 -13.57 22.18
N ARG A 245 -10.39 -13.44 21.94
CA ARG A 245 -9.62 -12.18 22.04
C ARG A 245 -8.94 -11.75 20.75
N VAL A 246 -8.80 -12.65 19.79
CA VAL A 246 -8.17 -12.36 18.49
C VAL A 246 -9.17 -12.51 17.38
N VAL A 247 -9.36 -11.44 16.61
CA VAL A 247 -10.13 -11.46 15.37
C VAL A 247 -9.19 -11.64 14.19
N VAL A 248 -9.38 -12.70 13.39
CA VAL A 248 -8.70 -12.90 12.10
C VAL A 248 -9.70 -12.62 11.00
N GLY A 249 -9.68 -11.40 10.48
CA GLY A 249 -10.70 -10.87 9.56
C GLY A 249 -10.20 -10.61 8.15
N GLY A 250 -11.13 -10.51 7.21
CA GLY A 250 -10.88 -10.12 5.82
C GLY A 250 -10.52 -8.64 5.65
N PRO A 251 -10.44 -8.16 4.41
CA PRO A 251 -10.11 -6.77 4.11
C PRO A 251 -11.22 -5.81 4.61
N ARG A 252 -10.80 -4.61 5.02
CA ARG A 252 -11.68 -3.55 5.52
C ARG A 252 -11.39 -2.25 4.79
N SER A 253 -12.43 -1.52 4.40
CA SER A 253 -12.33 -0.19 3.77
C SER A 253 -12.38 0.96 4.78
N ASP A 254 -12.84 0.71 6.01
CA ASP A 254 -12.97 1.68 7.10
C ASP A 254 -11.72 1.73 8.00
N VAL A 255 -10.53 1.74 7.38
CA VAL A 255 -9.23 1.71 8.08
C VAL A 255 -9.10 2.85 9.09
N SER A 256 -9.57 4.07 8.76
CA SER A 256 -9.52 5.20 9.70
C SER A 256 -10.29 4.91 10.98
N SER A 257 -11.51 4.35 10.89
CA SER A 257 -12.29 3.97 12.07
C SER A 257 -11.57 2.91 12.90
N LEU A 258 -11.01 1.88 12.26
CA LEU A 258 -10.24 0.85 12.98
C LEU A 258 -9.04 1.44 13.74
N LEU A 259 -8.31 2.37 13.12
CA LEU A 259 -7.16 3.03 13.75
C LEU A 259 -7.59 3.99 14.86
N PHE A 260 -8.75 4.66 14.75
CA PHE A 260 -9.27 5.52 15.82
C PHE A 260 -9.83 4.71 17.00
N ASP A 261 -10.37 3.53 16.75
CA ASP A 261 -10.93 2.68 17.80
C ASP A 261 -9.87 1.84 18.53
N ALA A 262 -8.68 1.64 17.95
CA ALA A 262 -7.59 0.87 18.56
C ALA A 262 -6.64 1.74 19.41
N ASN A 263 -5.88 1.09 20.29
CA ASN A 263 -4.86 1.72 21.14
C ASN A 263 -3.46 1.66 20.54
N VAL A 264 -3.13 0.58 19.83
CA VAL A 264 -1.79 0.34 19.26
C VAL A 264 -1.91 -0.23 17.86
N TYR A 265 -1.11 0.29 16.95
CA TYR A 265 -0.90 -0.30 15.63
C TYR A 265 0.37 -1.15 15.63
N ALA A 266 0.23 -2.41 15.27
CA ALA A 266 1.32 -3.38 15.19
C ALA A 266 1.74 -3.61 13.73
N MET A 267 3.04 -3.56 13.43
CA MET A 267 3.55 -3.79 12.06
C MET A 267 4.89 -4.54 12.04
N PRO A 268 4.89 -5.86 12.31
CA PRO A 268 6.10 -6.68 12.34
C PRO A 268 6.54 -7.13 10.94
N SER A 269 6.40 -6.27 9.95
CA SER A 269 6.74 -6.61 8.56
C SER A 269 8.23 -6.86 8.39
N ARG A 270 8.60 -7.93 7.68
CA ARG A 270 9.98 -8.28 7.34
C ARG A 270 10.54 -7.44 6.20
N SER A 271 9.68 -6.96 5.32
CA SER A 271 10.05 -6.11 4.19
C SER A 271 8.89 -5.24 3.77
N GLU A 272 9.17 -4.02 3.34
CA GLU A 272 8.21 -3.05 2.78
C GLU A 272 8.87 -2.22 1.67
N GLY A 273 8.05 -1.73 0.74
CA GLY A 273 8.48 -0.66 -0.16
C GLY A 273 8.35 0.70 0.52
N HIS A 274 7.10 1.17 0.65
CA HIS A 274 6.68 2.33 1.43
C HIS A 274 5.22 2.12 1.82
N SER A 275 4.98 1.63 3.04
CA SER A 275 3.67 1.11 3.44
C SER A 275 2.62 2.19 3.63
N ILE A 276 1.51 2.11 2.89
CA ILE A 276 0.33 2.98 3.09
C ILE A 276 -0.25 2.79 4.49
N ALA A 277 -0.44 1.54 4.95
CA ALA A 277 -1.01 1.27 6.26
C ALA A 277 -0.15 1.82 7.42
N PHE A 278 1.18 1.87 7.24
CA PHE A 278 2.07 2.52 8.20
C PHE A 278 1.86 4.05 8.21
N LEU A 279 1.75 4.68 7.03
CA LEU A 279 1.44 6.10 6.92
C LEU A 279 0.07 6.45 7.50
N GLU A 280 -0.94 5.62 7.26
CA GLU A 280 -2.28 5.78 7.84
C GLU A 280 -2.23 5.71 9.37
N ALA A 281 -1.48 4.75 9.93
CA ALA A 281 -1.26 4.66 11.37
C ALA A 281 -0.52 5.91 11.92
N LEU A 282 0.52 6.38 11.23
CA LEU A 282 1.20 7.61 11.63
C LEU A 282 0.27 8.83 11.60
N ALA A 283 -0.55 8.95 10.56
CA ALA A 283 -1.50 10.05 10.38
C ALA A 283 -2.62 10.04 11.42
N SER A 284 -3.09 8.86 11.84
CA SER A 284 -4.13 8.73 12.88
C SER A 284 -3.64 9.08 14.28
N GLY A 285 -2.32 9.25 14.47
CA GLY A 285 -1.73 9.52 15.77
C GLY A 285 -1.61 8.32 16.71
N ILE A 286 -2.12 7.13 16.34
CA ILE A 286 -2.08 5.92 17.17
C ILE A 286 -0.64 5.55 17.54
N PRO A 287 -0.34 5.10 18.79
CA PRO A 287 0.95 4.50 19.11
C PRO A 287 1.29 3.36 18.15
N VAL A 288 2.53 3.32 17.66
CA VAL A 288 2.98 2.36 16.64
C VAL A 288 4.15 1.54 17.17
N VAL A 289 4.06 0.22 17.02
CA VAL A 289 5.18 -0.70 17.23
C VAL A 289 5.44 -1.42 15.91
N ALA A 290 6.60 -1.20 15.32
CA ALA A 290 6.94 -1.73 14.01
C ALA A 290 8.36 -2.28 13.95
N SER A 291 8.63 -3.09 12.93
CA SER A 291 9.97 -3.63 12.67
C SER A 291 10.97 -2.51 12.38
N ALA A 292 12.18 -2.63 12.92
CA ALA A 292 13.31 -1.73 12.63
C ALA A 292 13.90 -1.99 11.23
N ILE A 293 13.07 -1.88 10.20
CA ILE A 293 13.50 -2.03 8.81
C ILE A 293 13.76 -0.66 8.15
N ARG A 294 14.66 -0.65 7.16
CA ARG A 294 15.07 0.58 6.46
C ARG A 294 13.91 1.45 5.95
N PRO A 295 12.81 0.90 5.38
CA PRO A 295 11.67 1.72 4.92
C PRO A 295 10.90 2.46 6.03
N PHE A 296 11.05 2.08 7.29
CA PHE A 296 10.40 2.75 8.43
C PHE A 296 11.32 3.71 9.18
N ALA A 297 12.63 3.73 8.87
CA ALA A 297 13.62 4.52 9.58
C ALA A 297 13.31 6.02 9.66
N PHE A 298 12.56 6.56 8.69
CA PHE A 298 12.15 7.98 8.68
C PHE A 298 11.25 8.35 9.86
N ALA A 299 10.61 7.37 10.51
CA ALA A 299 9.71 7.58 11.63
C ALA A 299 10.34 7.27 13.00
N ALA A 300 11.65 6.98 13.06
CA ALA A 300 12.32 6.56 14.29
C ALA A 300 12.21 7.61 15.42
N ASP A 301 12.22 8.89 15.08
CA ASP A 301 12.13 10.00 16.04
C ASP A 301 10.70 10.52 16.25
N PHE A 302 9.69 9.87 15.64
CA PHE A 302 8.30 10.31 15.80
C PHE A 302 7.75 9.91 17.17
N ALA A 303 7.01 10.82 17.79
CA ALA A 303 6.37 10.56 19.08
C ALA A 303 5.47 9.31 19.04
N SER A 304 5.54 8.48 20.07
CA SER A 304 4.79 7.22 20.20
C SER A 304 5.01 6.24 19.03
N VAL A 305 6.22 6.21 18.44
CA VAL A 305 6.67 5.22 17.47
C VAL A 305 7.84 4.45 18.05
N GLN A 306 7.77 3.13 18.01
CA GLN A 306 8.85 2.24 18.44
C GLN A 306 9.23 1.36 17.24
N LEU A 307 10.47 1.48 16.77
CA LEU A 307 11.05 0.62 15.75
C LEU A 307 12.01 -0.36 16.45
N ILE A 308 11.68 -1.64 16.40
CA ILE A 308 12.38 -2.70 17.14
C ILE A 308 12.61 -3.93 16.28
N ASP A 309 13.44 -4.84 16.74
CA ASP A 309 13.48 -6.20 16.19
C ASP A 309 12.22 -6.94 16.64
N THR A 310 11.26 -7.06 15.72
CA THR A 310 9.98 -7.75 16.00
C THR A 310 10.09 -9.27 15.92
N ASP A 311 11.18 -9.85 15.45
CA ASP A 311 11.44 -11.29 15.51
C ASP A 311 11.88 -11.72 16.94
N ASP A 312 12.38 -10.79 17.77
CA ASP A 312 12.47 -10.97 19.23
C ASP A 312 11.08 -10.83 19.86
N THR A 313 10.44 -11.98 20.12
CA THR A 313 9.08 -12.02 20.69
C THR A 313 8.99 -11.32 22.04
N GLN A 314 10.02 -11.41 22.89
CA GLN A 314 10.01 -10.77 24.21
C GLN A 314 10.07 -9.25 24.08
N ALA A 315 11.00 -8.72 23.29
CA ALA A 315 11.10 -7.29 23.04
C ALA A 315 9.81 -6.74 22.38
N TYR A 316 9.24 -7.49 21.43
CA TYR A 316 8.00 -7.10 20.76
C TYR A 316 6.80 -7.09 21.73
N THR A 317 6.67 -8.10 22.61
CA THR A 317 5.65 -8.13 23.65
C THR A 317 5.76 -6.93 24.58
N GLN A 318 6.97 -6.64 25.08
CA GLN A 318 7.21 -5.50 25.99
C GLN A 318 6.87 -4.17 25.33
N ALA A 319 7.24 -3.98 24.05
CA ALA A 319 6.92 -2.78 23.30
C ALA A 319 5.40 -2.61 23.11
N LEU A 320 4.67 -3.68 22.77
CA LEU A 320 3.21 -3.65 22.64
C LEU A 320 2.53 -3.28 23.96
N VAL A 321 2.96 -3.87 25.08
CA VAL A 321 2.44 -3.55 26.43
C VAL A 321 2.71 -2.08 26.79
N ALA A 322 3.93 -1.61 26.57
CA ALA A 322 4.27 -0.21 26.81
C ALA A 322 3.45 0.76 25.93
N ALA A 323 3.25 0.42 24.67
CA ALA A 323 2.49 1.24 23.73
C ALA A 323 0.98 1.31 24.09
N LEU A 324 0.40 0.28 24.70
CA LEU A 324 -1.01 0.29 25.16
C LEU A 324 -1.29 1.39 26.20
N SER A 325 -0.27 1.86 26.90
CA SER A 325 -0.36 2.94 27.91
C SER A 325 -0.01 4.32 27.34
N GLN A 326 0.42 4.40 26.08
CA GLN A 326 0.81 5.67 25.47
C GLN A 326 -0.39 6.43 24.91
N SER A 327 -0.30 7.74 24.96
CA SER A 327 -1.27 8.62 24.32
C SER A 327 -0.99 8.72 22.80
N ARG A 328 -2.03 9.05 22.06
CA ARG A 328 -1.90 9.43 20.65
C ARG A 328 -1.04 10.68 20.50
N ALA A 329 -0.32 10.78 19.39
CA ALA A 329 0.58 11.90 19.11
C ALA A 329 0.39 12.38 17.68
N GLN A 330 0.32 13.72 17.48
CA GLN A 330 0.44 14.29 16.15
C GLN A 330 1.89 14.18 15.65
N ARG A 331 2.05 13.91 14.36
CA ARG A 331 3.35 13.70 13.73
C ARG A 331 3.54 14.58 12.51
N PRO A 332 4.75 15.09 12.27
CA PRO A 332 5.03 15.91 11.09
C PRO A 332 5.14 14.99 9.85
N LEU A 333 4.08 14.94 9.02
CA LEU A 333 4.04 14.17 7.78
C LEU A 333 4.22 15.07 6.54
N ALA A 334 4.92 16.20 6.67
CA ALA A 334 5.26 17.06 5.55
C ALA A 334 6.06 16.27 4.48
N GLY A 335 5.66 16.38 3.23
CA GLY A 335 6.25 15.63 2.13
C GLY A 335 5.72 14.19 1.98
N LEU A 336 4.86 13.72 2.89
CA LEU A 336 4.22 12.39 2.91
C LEU A 336 2.68 12.50 2.83
N THR A 337 2.14 13.64 2.44
CA THR A 337 0.70 13.78 2.19
C THR A 337 0.33 13.30 0.79
N LEU A 338 -0.92 12.91 0.60
CA LEU A 338 -1.44 12.56 -0.73
C LEU A 338 -1.23 13.70 -1.73
N LYS A 339 -1.40 14.95 -1.29
CA LYS A 339 -1.16 16.14 -2.13
C LYS A 339 0.30 16.20 -2.58
N ASP A 340 1.28 16.02 -1.68
CA ASP A 340 2.71 16.05 -2.02
C ASP A 340 3.05 14.97 -3.07
N THR A 341 2.50 13.76 -2.90
CA THR A 341 2.69 12.67 -3.85
C THR A 341 2.04 13.00 -5.19
N ALA A 342 0.80 13.49 -5.20
CA ALA A 342 0.08 13.85 -6.42
C ALA A 342 0.79 14.96 -7.19
N ASP A 343 1.26 16.01 -6.53
CA ASP A 343 2.00 17.11 -7.15
C ASP A 343 3.28 16.61 -7.84
N ARG A 344 4.01 15.68 -7.19
CA ARG A 344 5.21 15.05 -7.80
C ARG A 344 4.86 14.16 -9.00
N TYR A 345 3.76 13.39 -8.94
CA TYR A 345 3.28 12.61 -10.09
C TYR A 345 2.90 13.52 -11.26
N MET A 346 2.26 14.67 -10.99
CA MET A 346 1.92 15.66 -12.02
C MET A 346 3.17 16.27 -12.65
N ALA A 347 4.19 16.58 -11.87
CA ALA A 347 5.47 17.07 -12.39
C ALA A 347 6.14 16.04 -13.33
N VAL A 348 6.08 14.75 -12.98
CA VAL A 348 6.56 13.66 -13.85
C VAL A 348 5.74 13.60 -15.13
N ALA A 349 4.40 13.65 -15.03
CA ALA A 349 3.52 13.63 -16.20
C ALA A 349 3.86 14.73 -17.19
N HIS A 350 3.95 15.98 -16.74
CA HIS A 350 4.33 17.12 -17.56
C HIS A 350 5.69 16.92 -18.24
N ARG A 351 6.69 16.47 -17.48
CA ARG A 351 8.03 16.25 -18.01
C ARG A 351 8.08 15.19 -19.12
N VAL A 352 7.39 14.05 -18.92
CA VAL A 352 7.42 12.96 -19.92
C VAL A 352 6.58 13.27 -21.15
N ILE A 353 5.51 14.04 -21.03
CA ILE A 353 4.69 14.51 -22.16
C ILE A 353 5.48 15.51 -23.01
N GLN A 354 6.09 16.52 -22.39
CA GLN A 354 6.93 17.49 -23.10
C GLN A 354 8.05 16.81 -23.88
N ALA A 355 8.75 15.85 -23.26
CA ALA A 355 9.81 15.09 -23.91
C ALA A 355 9.32 14.13 -25.04
N ALA A 356 8.03 13.86 -25.14
CA ALA A 356 7.45 13.06 -26.23
C ALA A 356 6.99 13.90 -27.42
N THR A 357 6.86 15.23 -27.26
CA THR A 357 6.44 16.17 -28.28
C THR A 357 7.61 16.88 -28.98
N THR A 358 8.81 16.77 -28.39
CA THR A 358 10.09 17.19 -28.99
C THR A 358 10.79 16.01 -29.66
#